data_8d2c6ece01b518b7482b89d7e00a48c1
#
_entry.id   8d2c6ece01b518b7482b89d7e00a48c1
#
_cell.length_a   1.000
_cell.length_b   1.000
_cell.length_c   1.000
_cell.angle_alpha   90.00
_cell.angle_beta   90.00
_cell.angle_gamma   90.00
#
_symmetry.space_group_name_H-M   'P 1'
#
loop_
_entity.id
_entity.type
_entity.pdbx_description
1 polymer ?
#
loop_
_entity_poly.entity_id
_entity_poly.type
_entity_poly.pdbx_seq_one_letter_code
_entity_poly.pdbx_strand_id
1 'polypeptide(L)'
;MAAEFTPVQAVDALVPAITLLGFGAASALVTKAARLSPIVGYLIVGILIGQYGLDLIQESSATHLLAELGVVFLLFDIGMHVSMRELKESRRDLLGLAPAHLMLTGLMSAGALWMIGIAWPIALAVGLSLGLSSTAVVARILTEREQNSCPIGRAATHVLIFQDMVAIFLMIYATSLGGAETGASGLAGVISTHLLAGADLPLIGSLALSLVQAGLAFYAAVLAGKFLINPIFRTLVAIRNEEAFTAFTLLFVLAAACATAMSGLSLTLGAFLAGLAVSGTPYRHEVQTEMAPFRSLLLSFFFISVGLSIDVPALLRNLPLVLLAAGGLIGFKTALGFAAARLNGWSVPGATQMAFLLAQGSEFTLVVLSLGAIVTGMPGPLMSSVVAAVALSLAIAPVWADLGARLSREIVRRTQSRTEAAPASTPLLDRPVIIVGMTQTGRLAVDALEDHGIPYLATEFDPDRLLSAVADGYRVSFGDASNHKLIEAIGGNQARAMVLGIPRYEVSLEVTPVVKRRFPDLKRFVTVDNGEDMERFSNLGIRTHFAMGEPRGIEMVIDMLNALGVPEEKVSAWISYETERFAIGEAKSDEDDDDLDPAEPDLDKAA
;
A
#
# COMPACT_ATOMS: atom_id res chain seq x y z
N MET A 1 2.19 -33.11 37.69
CA MET A 1 3.53 -32.67 38.01
C MET A 1 3.76 -31.37 37.28
N ALA A 2 3.55 -30.23 37.92
CA ALA A 2 3.97 -28.96 37.37
C ALA A 2 5.51 -28.94 37.38
N ALA A 3 6.16 -28.86 36.23
CA ALA A 3 7.57 -28.60 36.15
C ALA A 3 7.80 -27.22 36.78
N GLU A 4 8.36 -27.19 37.97
CA GLU A 4 8.80 -25.94 38.60
C GLU A 4 9.88 -25.34 37.71
N PHE A 5 9.51 -24.26 36.99
CA PHE A 5 10.48 -23.43 36.28
C PHE A 5 11.49 -22.93 37.29
N THR A 6 12.74 -23.35 37.20
CA THR A 6 13.78 -22.77 38.04
C THR A 6 13.95 -21.30 37.69
N PRO A 7 14.26 -20.40 38.68
CA PRO A 7 14.46 -18.98 38.39
C PRO A 7 15.46 -18.71 37.27
N VAL A 8 16.44 -19.59 37.07
CA VAL A 8 17.44 -19.49 36.00
C VAL A 8 16.80 -19.74 34.63
N GLN A 9 15.95 -20.76 34.52
CA GLN A 9 15.24 -21.05 33.24
C GLN A 9 14.25 -19.95 32.86
N ALA A 10 13.62 -19.30 33.85
CA ALA A 10 12.77 -18.15 33.61
C ALA A 10 13.57 -16.92 33.11
N VAL A 11 14.74 -16.68 33.67
CA VAL A 11 15.65 -15.60 33.25
C VAL A 11 16.15 -15.86 31.82
N ASP A 12 16.58 -17.10 31.54
CA ASP A 12 17.06 -17.48 30.19
C ASP A 12 16.00 -17.33 29.11
N ALA A 13 14.72 -17.49 29.45
CA ALA A 13 13.60 -17.25 28.51
C ALA A 13 13.24 -15.76 28.37
N LEU A 14 13.37 -14.96 29.44
CA LEU A 14 13.00 -13.53 29.44
C LEU A 14 14.07 -12.62 28.82
N VAL A 15 15.35 -12.97 28.98
CA VAL A 15 16.46 -12.14 28.46
C VAL A 15 16.35 -11.88 26.97
N PRO A 16 16.12 -12.89 26.09
CA PRO A 16 15.91 -12.65 24.67
C PRO A 16 14.72 -11.72 24.38
N ALA A 17 13.58 -11.93 25.06
CA ALA A 17 12.39 -11.12 24.87
C ALA A 17 12.62 -9.65 25.28
N ILE A 18 13.26 -9.41 26.43
CA ILE A 18 13.60 -8.06 26.91
C ILE A 18 14.58 -7.37 25.94
N THR A 19 15.58 -8.11 25.46
CA THR A 19 16.56 -7.56 24.51
C THR A 19 15.89 -7.22 23.18
N LEU A 20 15.07 -8.11 22.61
CA LEU A 20 14.32 -7.85 21.39
C LEU A 20 13.39 -6.65 21.52
N LEU A 21 12.68 -6.52 22.65
CA LEU A 21 11.82 -5.38 22.95
C LEU A 21 12.61 -4.07 23.04
N GLY A 22 13.69 -4.05 23.83
CA GLY A 22 14.50 -2.86 24.04
C GLY A 22 15.15 -2.34 22.75
N PHE A 23 15.79 -3.23 22.02
CA PHE A 23 16.41 -2.87 20.74
C PHE A 23 15.37 -2.59 19.63
N GLY A 24 14.23 -3.28 19.66
CA GLY A 24 13.11 -3.02 18.75
C GLY A 24 12.55 -1.61 18.95
N ALA A 25 12.29 -1.22 20.21
CA ALA A 25 11.83 0.12 20.54
C ALA A 25 12.86 1.20 20.16
N ALA A 26 14.14 0.99 20.50
CA ALA A 26 15.21 1.91 20.12
C ALA A 26 15.33 2.05 18.60
N SER A 27 15.20 0.94 17.87
CA SER A 27 15.19 0.94 16.39
C SER A 27 14.04 1.75 15.82
N ALA A 28 12.84 1.60 16.37
CA ALA A 28 11.66 2.35 15.91
C ALA A 28 11.86 3.87 16.07
N LEU A 29 12.41 4.31 17.19
CA LEU A 29 12.73 5.72 17.46
C LEU A 29 13.79 6.26 16.47
N VAL A 30 14.88 5.52 16.29
CA VAL A 30 15.97 5.95 15.39
C VAL A 30 15.51 6.01 13.94
N THR A 31 14.76 5.02 13.47
CA THR A 31 14.27 4.99 12.10
C THR A 31 13.21 6.06 11.83
N LYS A 32 12.36 6.37 12.82
CA LYS A 32 11.43 7.51 12.73
C LYS A 32 12.22 8.82 12.56
N ALA A 33 13.21 9.08 13.41
CA ALA A 33 14.06 10.27 13.32
C ALA A 33 14.85 10.35 11.98
N ALA A 34 15.30 9.20 11.46
CA ALA A 34 16.02 9.11 10.19
C ALA A 34 15.10 9.10 8.95
N ARG A 35 13.78 9.15 9.11
CA ARG A 35 12.78 8.98 8.05
C ARG A 35 12.95 7.71 7.23
N LEU A 36 13.44 6.65 7.85
CA LEU A 36 13.61 5.33 7.25
C LEU A 36 12.43 4.41 7.60
N SER A 37 12.23 3.36 6.79
CA SER A 37 11.28 2.30 7.15
C SER A 37 11.71 1.60 8.44
N PRO A 38 10.80 1.38 9.42
CA PRO A 38 11.11 0.61 10.65
C PRO A 38 11.68 -0.79 10.36
N ILE A 39 11.25 -1.43 9.26
CA ILE A 39 11.73 -2.75 8.83
C ILE A 39 13.25 -2.77 8.66
N VAL A 40 13.79 -1.72 8.03
CA VAL A 40 15.26 -1.59 7.83
C VAL A 40 15.97 -1.49 9.17
N GLY A 41 15.42 -0.73 10.12
CA GLY A 41 15.98 -0.61 11.45
C GLY A 41 15.97 -1.93 12.21
N TYR A 42 14.89 -2.68 12.14
CA TYR A 42 14.80 -4.00 12.79
C TYR A 42 15.82 -4.99 12.22
N LEU A 43 16.01 -5.01 10.89
CA LEU A 43 17.05 -5.83 10.25
C LEU A 43 18.46 -5.43 10.70
N ILE A 44 18.76 -4.12 10.73
CA ILE A 44 20.05 -3.62 11.20
C ILE A 44 20.29 -3.99 12.67
N VAL A 45 19.27 -3.83 13.52
CA VAL A 45 19.35 -4.24 14.93
C VAL A 45 19.60 -5.74 15.04
N GLY A 46 18.89 -6.57 14.29
CA GLY A 46 19.13 -8.01 14.26
C GLY A 46 20.58 -8.36 13.92
N ILE A 47 21.14 -7.72 12.89
CA ILE A 47 22.56 -7.87 12.54
C ILE A 47 23.48 -7.46 13.70
N LEU A 48 23.19 -6.33 14.36
CA LEU A 48 24.03 -5.79 15.42
C LEU A 48 24.04 -6.66 16.69
N ILE A 49 22.86 -7.20 17.10
CA ILE A 49 22.75 -8.00 18.33
C ILE A 49 23.02 -9.48 18.12
N GLY A 50 23.11 -9.92 16.85
CA GLY A 50 23.32 -11.30 16.45
C GLY A 50 24.77 -11.77 16.63
N GLN A 51 24.99 -13.04 16.28
CA GLN A 51 26.27 -13.75 16.42
C GLN A 51 27.45 -13.12 15.66
N TYR A 52 27.19 -12.34 14.62
CA TYR A 52 28.21 -11.65 13.85
C TYR A 52 28.42 -10.18 14.27
N GLY A 53 27.63 -9.69 15.24
CA GLY A 53 27.72 -8.36 15.81
C GLY A 53 28.19 -8.39 17.26
N LEU A 54 27.31 -8.03 18.18
CA LEU A 54 27.59 -7.96 19.63
C LEU A 54 27.43 -9.31 20.35
N ASP A 55 26.93 -10.34 19.67
CA ASP A 55 26.62 -11.70 20.21
C ASP A 55 25.76 -11.67 21.50
N LEU A 56 24.79 -10.75 21.54
CA LEU A 56 23.88 -10.61 22.67
C LEU A 56 22.76 -11.63 22.67
N ILE A 57 22.34 -12.07 21.48
CA ILE A 57 21.26 -13.05 21.30
C ILE A 57 21.71 -14.09 20.27
N GLN A 58 21.56 -15.35 20.67
CA GLN A 58 21.70 -16.49 19.76
C GLN A 58 20.32 -16.97 19.29
N GLU A 59 20.27 -17.56 18.11
CA GLU A 59 19.05 -18.21 17.63
C GLU A 59 18.63 -19.31 18.59
N SER A 60 17.41 -19.23 19.09
CA SER A 60 16.81 -20.18 20.02
C SER A 60 15.38 -20.52 19.58
N SER A 61 14.84 -21.62 20.11
CA SER A 61 13.43 -21.97 19.87
C SER A 61 12.45 -20.86 20.29
N ALA A 62 12.81 -20.07 21.31
CA ALA A 62 11.99 -18.95 21.77
C ALA A 62 12.01 -17.78 20.76
N THR A 63 13.19 -17.42 20.23
CA THR A 63 13.29 -16.35 19.22
C THR A 63 12.60 -16.76 17.93
N HIS A 64 12.70 -18.03 17.52
CA HIS A 64 11.97 -18.57 16.37
C HIS A 64 10.46 -18.50 16.57
N LEU A 65 9.93 -18.90 17.72
CA LEU A 65 8.50 -18.83 18.03
C LEU A 65 7.98 -17.38 17.98
N LEU A 66 8.73 -16.43 18.57
CA LEU A 66 8.36 -15.01 18.53
C LEU A 66 8.35 -14.45 17.09
N ALA A 67 9.33 -14.85 16.28
CA ALA A 67 9.38 -14.48 14.87
C ALA A 67 8.20 -15.07 14.09
N GLU A 68 7.85 -16.34 14.33
CA GLU A 68 6.73 -17.01 13.66
C GLU A 68 5.38 -16.37 14.03
N LEU A 69 5.21 -15.99 15.30
CA LEU A 69 4.04 -15.20 15.74
C LEU A 69 4.00 -13.84 15.02
N GLY A 70 5.14 -13.21 14.78
CA GLY A 70 5.21 -11.98 13.98
C GLY A 70 4.61 -12.13 12.58
N VAL A 71 4.95 -13.22 11.90
CA VAL A 71 4.38 -13.53 10.57
C VAL A 71 2.89 -13.87 10.67
N VAL A 72 2.47 -14.59 11.71
CA VAL A 72 1.05 -14.91 11.97
C VAL A 72 0.22 -13.63 12.07
N PHE A 73 0.64 -12.67 12.89
CA PHE A 73 -0.10 -11.41 13.05
C PHE A 73 -0.01 -10.51 11.82
N LEU A 74 1.09 -10.52 11.09
CA LEU A 74 1.20 -9.84 9.81
C LEU A 74 0.17 -10.36 8.81
N LEU A 75 0.06 -11.69 8.66
CA LEU A 75 -0.88 -12.28 7.70
C LEU A 75 -2.34 -12.15 8.15
N PHE A 76 -2.61 -12.16 9.45
CA PHE A 76 -3.93 -11.81 9.97
C PHE A 76 -4.35 -10.40 9.56
N ASP A 77 -3.47 -9.42 9.76
CA ASP A 77 -3.72 -8.03 9.37
C ASP A 77 -3.99 -7.88 7.87
N ILE A 78 -3.19 -8.54 7.03
CA ILE A 78 -3.40 -8.54 5.59
C ILE A 78 -4.75 -9.16 5.23
N GLY A 79 -5.10 -10.28 5.86
CA GLY A 79 -6.42 -10.89 5.68
C GLY A 79 -7.57 -9.92 5.94
N MET A 80 -7.45 -9.06 6.95
CA MET A 80 -8.44 -8.03 7.24
C MET A 80 -8.52 -6.92 6.18
N HIS A 81 -7.42 -6.63 5.48
CA HIS A 81 -7.41 -5.57 4.46
C HIS A 81 -8.03 -6.00 3.13
N VAL A 82 -8.31 -7.26 2.92
CA VAL A 82 -8.97 -7.75 1.69
C VAL A 82 -10.43 -7.31 1.65
N SER A 83 -10.74 -6.33 0.79
CA SER A 83 -12.09 -5.83 0.56
C SER A 83 -12.60 -6.28 -0.81
N MET A 84 -13.62 -7.14 -0.81
CA MET A 84 -14.28 -7.60 -2.05
C MET A 84 -15.02 -6.48 -2.80
N ARG A 85 -15.29 -5.36 -2.14
CA ARG A 85 -15.97 -4.19 -2.72
C ARG A 85 -14.99 -3.36 -3.55
N GLU A 86 -13.81 -3.07 -3.02
CA GLU A 86 -12.75 -2.33 -3.71
C GLU A 86 -12.28 -3.06 -4.98
N LEU A 87 -12.28 -4.41 -4.96
CA LEU A 87 -11.98 -5.23 -6.13
C LEU A 87 -12.91 -4.98 -7.33
N LYS A 88 -14.16 -4.57 -7.09
CA LYS A 88 -15.16 -4.36 -8.15
C LYS A 88 -15.10 -2.98 -8.78
N GLU A 89 -14.61 -1.99 -8.06
CA GLU A 89 -14.67 -0.58 -8.46
C GLU A 89 -13.50 -0.17 -9.38
N SER A 90 -12.32 -0.78 -9.25
CA SER A 90 -11.08 -0.40 -9.94
C SER A 90 -10.58 -1.41 -10.97
N ARG A 91 -11.47 -1.94 -11.80
CA ARG A 91 -11.20 -3.06 -12.72
C ARG A 91 -10.02 -2.84 -13.68
N ARG A 92 -9.78 -1.62 -14.16
CA ARG A 92 -8.76 -1.37 -15.18
C ARG A 92 -7.34 -1.56 -14.64
N ASP A 93 -7.01 -0.93 -13.52
CA ASP A 93 -5.67 -1.00 -12.95
C ASP A 93 -5.47 -2.34 -12.22
N LEU A 94 -6.50 -2.84 -11.55
CA LEU A 94 -6.47 -4.10 -10.82
C LEU A 94 -6.33 -5.32 -11.75
N LEU A 95 -6.98 -5.33 -12.93
CA LEU A 95 -6.93 -6.46 -13.87
C LEU A 95 -5.94 -6.25 -15.02
N GLY A 96 -5.42 -5.03 -15.20
CA GLY A 96 -4.46 -4.69 -16.24
C GLY A 96 -3.06 -4.46 -15.68
N LEU A 97 -2.86 -3.31 -15.03
CA LEU A 97 -1.54 -2.87 -14.57
C LEU A 97 -0.96 -3.79 -13.50
N ALA A 98 -1.76 -4.18 -12.49
CA ALA A 98 -1.26 -4.94 -11.36
C ALA A 98 -0.77 -6.35 -11.74
N PRO A 99 -1.55 -7.17 -12.49
CA PRO A 99 -1.04 -8.44 -12.99
C PRO A 99 0.14 -8.28 -13.95
N ALA A 100 0.09 -7.28 -14.85
CA ALA A 100 1.18 -7.04 -15.79
C ALA A 100 2.49 -6.69 -15.07
N HIS A 101 2.43 -5.82 -14.05
CA HIS A 101 3.60 -5.48 -13.23
C HIS A 101 4.17 -6.71 -12.51
N LEU A 102 3.32 -7.46 -11.79
CA LEU A 102 3.76 -8.62 -11.03
C LEU A 102 4.29 -9.74 -11.92
N MET A 103 3.56 -10.09 -12.99
CA MET A 103 3.99 -11.17 -13.88
C MET A 103 5.27 -10.82 -14.64
N LEU A 104 5.38 -9.59 -15.13
CA LEU A 104 6.57 -9.16 -15.85
C LEU A 104 7.80 -9.15 -14.93
N THR A 105 7.69 -8.52 -13.76
CA THR A 105 8.81 -8.44 -12.80
C THR A 105 9.12 -9.78 -12.15
N GLY A 106 8.09 -10.53 -11.73
CA GLY A 106 8.25 -11.80 -11.03
C GLY A 106 8.75 -12.93 -11.92
N LEU A 107 8.16 -13.14 -13.10
CA LEU A 107 8.59 -14.21 -14.00
C LEU A 107 9.98 -13.95 -14.59
N MET A 108 10.30 -12.68 -14.89
CA MET A 108 11.65 -12.35 -15.35
C MET A 108 12.69 -12.57 -14.24
N SER A 109 12.37 -12.23 -12.98
CA SER A 109 13.23 -12.53 -11.83
C SER A 109 13.38 -14.05 -11.62
N ALA A 110 12.29 -14.82 -11.75
CA ALA A 110 12.32 -16.28 -11.71
C ALA A 110 13.20 -16.87 -12.82
N GLY A 111 13.06 -16.36 -14.03
CA GLY A 111 13.90 -16.77 -15.16
C GLY A 111 15.40 -16.47 -14.93
N ALA A 112 15.72 -15.32 -14.33
CA ALA A 112 17.09 -14.98 -13.98
C ALA A 112 17.66 -15.93 -12.92
N LEU A 113 16.89 -16.27 -11.88
CA LEU A 113 17.28 -17.26 -10.86
C LEU A 113 17.43 -18.66 -11.46
N TRP A 114 16.56 -19.06 -12.34
CA TRP A 114 16.65 -20.34 -13.03
C TRP A 114 17.89 -20.42 -13.93
N MET A 115 18.24 -19.36 -14.64
CA MET A 115 19.45 -19.31 -15.48
C MET A 115 20.76 -19.46 -14.68
N ILE A 116 20.78 -19.05 -13.41
CA ILE A 116 21.94 -19.25 -12.53
C ILE A 116 21.90 -20.61 -11.79
N GLY A 117 20.97 -21.52 -12.15
CA GLY A 117 20.93 -22.90 -11.68
C GLY A 117 20.01 -23.19 -10.49
N ILE A 118 19.16 -22.24 -10.09
CA ILE A 118 18.15 -22.48 -9.05
C ILE A 118 17.01 -23.33 -9.64
N ALA A 119 16.58 -24.37 -8.90
CA ALA A 119 15.47 -25.22 -9.33
C ALA A 119 14.21 -24.38 -9.63
N TRP A 120 13.55 -24.67 -10.77
CA TRP A 120 12.42 -23.87 -11.26
C TRP A 120 11.32 -23.60 -10.22
N PRO A 121 10.88 -24.58 -9.38
CA PRO A 121 9.85 -24.28 -8.37
C PRO A 121 10.29 -23.23 -7.35
N ILE A 122 11.54 -23.29 -6.90
CA ILE A 122 12.13 -22.33 -5.97
C ILE A 122 12.36 -20.98 -6.66
N ALA A 123 12.91 -20.99 -7.88
CA ALA A 123 13.11 -19.80 -8.69
C ALA A 123 11.79 -19.06 -8.93
N LEU A 124 10.68 -19.79 -9.16
CA LEU A 124 9.35 -19.22 -9.33
C LEU A 124 8.84 -18.59 -8.04
N ALA A 125 8.96 -19.28 -6.90
CA ALA A 125 8.54 -18.73 -5.60
C ALA A 125 9.30 -17.45 -5.26
N VAL A 126 10.62 -17.48 -5.34
CA VAL A 126 11.49 -16.34 -5.03
C VAL A 126 11.32 -15.23 -6.06
N GLY A 127 11.26 -15.55 -7.35
CA GLY A 127 11.09 -14.57 -8.42
C GLY A 127 9.78 -13.80 -8.32
N LEU A 128 8.66 -14.51 -8.10
CA LEU A 128 7.36 -13.85 -7.89
C LEU A 128 7.36 -13.01 -6.60
N SER A 129 8.01 -13.46 -5.53
CA SER A 129 8.13 -12.66 -4.32
C SER A 129 8.96 -11.39 -4.52
N LEU A 130 10.04 -11.44 -5.31
CA LEU A 130 10.81 -10.27 -5.73
C LEU A 130 9.98 -9.30 -6.60
N GLY A 131 8.95 -9.81 -7.30
CA GLY A 131 8.00 -9.01 -8.06
C GLY A 131 7.08 -8.17 -7.18
N LEU A 132 6.85 -8.55 -5.92
CA LEU A 132 6.04 -7.79 -4.96
C LEU A 132 6.75 -6.49 -4.56
N SER A 133 5.97 -5.48 -4.19
CA SER A 133 6.45 -4.19 -3.67
C SER A 133 5.88 -3.95 -2.28
N SER A 134 6.62 -3.25 -1.42
CA SER A 134 6.19 -3.00 -0.04
C SER A 134 5.03 -2.02 0.04
N THR A 135 3.90 -2.47 0.54
CA THR A 135 2.70 -1.66 0.77
C THR A 135 2.96 -0.58 1.81
N ALA A 136 3.63 -0.92 2.92
CA ALA A 136 3.92 0.02 4.00
C ALA A 136 4.82 1.18 3.54
N VAL A 137 5.88 0.89 2.77
CA VAL A 137 6.81 1.91 2.28
C VAL A 137 6.15 2.82 1.25
N VAL A 138 5.40 2.27 0.30
CA VAL A 138 4.72 3.07 -0.74
C VAL A 138 3.62 3.93 -0.13
N ALA A 139 2.78 3.36 0.75
CA ALA A 139 1.72 4.11 1.42
C ALA A 139 2.29 5.30 2.22
N ARG A 140 3.39 5.09 2.95
CA ARG A 140 4.09 6.18 3.64
C ARG A 140 4.58 7.27 2.68
N ILE A 141 5.27 6.90 1.58
CA ILE A 141 5.76 7.86 0.58
C ILE A 141 4.60 8.67 -0.02
N LEU A 142 3.47 8.01 -0.33
CA LEU A 142 2.29 8.67 -0.88
C LEU A 142 1.65 9.64 0.14
N THR A 143 1.59 9.26 1.41
CA THR A 143 1.05 10.11 2.49
C THR A 143 1.95 11.31 2.74
N GLU A 144 3.27 11.13 2.89
CA GLU A 144 4.23 12.23 3.07
C GLU A 144 4.23 13.23 1.89
N ARG A 145 3.76 12.82 0.71
CA ARG A 145 3.66 13.66 -0.49
C ARG A 145 2.25 14.15 -0.78
N GLU A 146 1.28 13.82 0.06
CA GLU A 146 -0.15 14.11 -0.18
C GLU A 146 -0.65 13.58 -1.53
N GLN A 147 -0.10 12.45 -1.98
CA GLN A 147 -0.39 11.85 -3.29
C GLN A 147 -1.36 10.65 -3.23
N ASN A 148 -1.97 10.37 -2.09
CA ASN A 148 -2.88 9.23 -1.94
C ASN A 148 -4.08 9.28 -2.91
N SER A 149 -4.57 10.49 -3.20
CA SER A 149 -5.74 10.74 -4.06
C SER A 149 -5.42 10.87 -5.53
N CYS A 150 -4.19 11.22 -5.89
CA CYS A 150 -3.86 11.42 -7.28
C CYS A 150 -3.94 10.12 -8.10
N PRO A 151 -4.10 10.17 -9.44
CA PRO A 151 -4.22 8.98 -10.28
C PRO A 151 -3.10 7.97 -10.07
N ILE A 152 -1.85 8.43 -9.88
CA ILE A 152 -0.71 7.56 -9.61
C ILE A 152 -0.83 6.89 -8.25
N GLY A 153 -1.20 7.64 -7.20
CA GLY A 153 -1.38 7.09 -5.86
C GLY A 153 -2.47 6.02 -5.82
N ARG A 154 -3.61 6.28 -6.43
CA ARG A 154 -4.70 5.30 -6.56
C ARG A 154 -4.25 4.05 -7.32
N ALA A 155 -3.63 4.21 -8.48
CA ALA A 155 -3.17 3.08 -9.27
C ALA A 155 -2.08 2.28 -8.54
N ALA A 156 -1.13 2.94 -7.86
CA ALA A 156 -0.13 2.27 -7.03
C ALA A 156 -0.80 1.47 -5.90
N THR A 157 -1.77 2.05 -5.19
CA THR A 157 -2.54 1.37 -4.14
C THR A 157 -3.26 0.13 -4.69
N HIS A 158 -3.90 0.22 -5.87
CA HIS A 158 -4.54 -0.93 -6.51
C HIS A 158 -3.53 -2.04 -6.88
N VAL A 159 -2.34 -1.66 -7.36
CA VAL A 159 -1.26 -2.63 -7.63
C VAL A 159 -0.84 -3.33 -6.34
N LEU A 160 -0.67 -2.59 -5.24
CA LEU A 160 -0.26 -3.15 -3.95
C LEU A 160 -1.33 -4.08 -3.37
N ILE A 161 -2.60 -3.69 -3.37
CA ILE A 161 -3.71 -4.54 -2.92
C ILE A 161 -3.75 -5.86 -3.70
N PHE A 162 -3.58 -5.80 -5.03
CA PHE A 162 -3.50 -7.00 -5.84
C PHE A 162 -2.29 -7.87 -5.48
N GLN A 163 -1.13 -7.24 -5.27
CA GLN A 163 0.10 -7.94 -4.90
C GLN A 163 -0.02 -8.59 -3.52
N ASP A 164 -0.63 -7.94 -2.54
CA ASP A 164 -0.88 -8.50 -1.22
C ASP A 164 -1.79 -9.75 -1.30
N MET A 165 -2.81 -9.71 -2.15
CA MET A 165 -3.63 -10.91 -2.40
C MET A 165 -2.83 -12.05 -3.03
N VAL A 166 -1.98 -11.75 -4.02
CA VAL A 166 -1.15 -12.78 -4.67
C VAL A 166 -0.06 -13.29 -3.72
N ALA A 167 0.47 -12.45 -2.84
CA ALA A 167 1.46 -12.84 -1.84
C ALA A 167 0.99 -14.03 -1.00
N ILE A 168 -0.31 -14.10 -0.72
CA ILE A 168 -0.91 -15.20 0.05
C ILE A 168 -0.84 -16.52 -0.73
N PHE A 169 -1.27 -16.51 -2.00
CA PHE A 169 -1.18 -17.70 -2.85
C PHE A 169 0.28 -18.12 -3.06
N LEU A 170 1.18 -17.14 -3.14
CA LEU A 170 2.61 -17.37 -3.23
C LEU A 170 3.17 -18.03 -1.96
N MET A 171 2.72 -17.60 -0.78
CA MET A 171 3.11 -18.22 0.49
C MET A 171 2.61 -19.66 0.59
N ILE A 172 1.37 -19.94 0.18
CA ILE A 172 0.83 -21.31 0.11
C ILE A 172 1.67 -22.16 -0.84
N TYR A 173 2.01 -21.63 -2.00
CA TYR A 173 2.88 -22.30 -2.97
C TYR A 173 4.27 -22.59 -2.37
N ALA A 174 4.92 -21.58 -1.79
CA ALA A 174 6.26 -21.71 -1.23
C ALA A 174 6.32 -22.70 -0.05
N THR A 175 5.30 -22.71 0.82
CA THR A 175 5.20 -23.70 1.91
C THR A 175 4.95 -25.12 1.40
N SER A 176 4.21 -25.29 0.30
CA SER A 176 3.96 -26.60 -0.30
C SER A 176 5.24 -27.27 -0.86
N LEU A 177 6.26 -26.49 -1.20
CA LEU A 177 7.54 -26.99 -1.66
C LEU A 177 8.31 -27.76 -0.56
N GLY A 178 8.08 -27.43 0.72
CA GLY A 178 8.69 -28.13 1.87
C GLY A 178 8.00 -29.44 2.24
N GLY A 179 6.77 -29.63 1.83
CA GLY A 179 5.98 -30.82 2.18
C GLY A 179 6.42 -32.12 1.54
N ALA A 180 7.33 -32.09 0.57
CA ALA A 180 7.86 -33.30 -0.07
C ALA A 180 8.85 -34.06 0.82
N GLU A 181 9.51 -33.39 1.78
CA GLU A 181 10.48 -34.04 2.68
C GLU A 181 9.89 -34.48 4.04
N THR A 182 8.73 -33.96 4.45
CA THR A 182 8.12 -34.21 5.76
C THR A 182 6.92 -35.16 5.72
N GLY A 183 6.86 -36.05 4.73
CA GLY A 183 5.75 -37.01 4.60
C GLY A 183 4.42 -36.28 4.47
N ALA A 184 3.90 -36.19 3.26
CA ALA A 184 2.70 -35.45 2.85
C ALA A 184 1.70 -35.19 3.99
N SER A 185 1.81 -34.06 4.64
CA SER A 185 0.86 -33.59 5.65
C SER A 185 -0.31 -32.88 4.94
N GLY A 186 -1.53 -33.18 5.34
CA GLY A 186 -2.75 -32.65 4.73
C GLY A 186 -3.45 -33.59 3.76
N LEU A 187 -4.48 -33.06 3.05
CA LEU A 187 -5.28 -33.86 2.10
C LEU A 187 -4.45 -34.49 0.99
N ALA A 188 -3.37 -33.83 0.55
CA ALA A 188 -2.46 -34.38 -0.45
C ALA A 188 -1.77 -35.68 0.05
N GLY A 189 -1.35 -35.70 1.33
CA GLY A 189 -0.76 -36.91 1.95
C GLY A 189 -1.78 -38.01 2.17
N VAL A 190 -2.97 -37.66 2.61
CA VAL A 190 -4.05 -38.65 2.77
C VAL A 190 -4.43 -39.27 1.43
N ILE A 191 -4.49 -38.50 0.36
CA ILE A 191 -4.82 -38.97 -0.98
C ILE A 191 -3.67 -39.81 -1.57
N SER A 192 -2.41 -39.36 -1.41
CA SER A 192 -1.26 -40.14 -1.91
C SER A 192 -1.08 -41.46 -1.17
N THR A 193 -1.27 -41.49 0.16
CA THR A 193 -1.13 -42.72 0.96
C THR A 193 -2.31 -43.67 0.83
N HIS A 194 -3.55 -43.17 0.76
CA HIS A 194 -4.75 -44.00 0.80
C HIS A 194 -5.40 -44.27 -0.57
N LEU A 195 -5.27 -43.35 -1.54
CA LEU A 195 -5.89 -43.52 -2.88
C LEU A 195 -4.93 -43.88 -3.99
N LEU A 196 -3.67 -43.46 -3.90
CA LEU A 196 -2.66 -43.69 -4.96
C LEU A 196 -1.58 -44.72 -4.57
N ALA A 197 -1.79 -45.47 -3.49
CA ALA A 197 -0.88 -46.55 -3.04
C ALA A 197 0.61 -46.10 -2.95
N GLY A 198 0.86 -44.86 -2.53
CA GLY A 198 2.21 -44.31 -2.36
C GLY A 198 2.88 -43.79 -3.63
N ALA A 199 2.16 -43.70 -4.75
CA ALA A 199 2.71 -43.05 -5.95
C ALA A 199 2.75 -41.54 -5.77
N ASP A 200 3.91 -40.92 -6.06
CA ASP A 200 4.08 -39.48 -6.03
C ASP A 200 3.16 -38.82 -7.07
N LEU A 201 2.34 -37.89 -6.60
CA LEU A 201 1.53 -37.04 -7.50
C LEU A 201 2.47 -36.19 -8.37
N PRO A 202 2.23 -36.11 -9.69
CA PRO A 202 2.99 -35.17 -10.51
C PRO A 202 2.82 -33.77 -9.96
N LEU A 203 3.85 -32.93 -10.09
CA LEU A 203 3.90 -31.55 -9.55
C LEU A 203 2.60 -30.75 -9.81
N ILE A 204 2.02 -30.90 -11.00
CA ILE A 204 0.75 -30.25 -11.39
C ILE A 204 -0.43 -30.79 -10.56
N GLY A 205 -0.45 -32.06 -10.24
CA GLY A 205 -1.50 -32.68 -9.43
C GLY A 205 -1.44 -32.25 -7.97
N SER A 206 -0.24 -32.18 -7.38
CA SER A 206 -0.05 -31.69 -6.01
C SER A 206 -0.39 -30.18 -5.88
N LEU A 207 -0.03 -29.37 -6.88
CA LEU A 207 -0.39 -27.95 -6.94
C LEU A 207 -1.91 -27.75 -7.07
N ALA A 208 -2.56 -28.49 -7.97
CA ALA A 208 -4.01 -28.41 -8.14
C ALA A 208 -4.74 -28.78 -6.85
N LEU A 209 -4.29 -29.83 -6.16
CA LEU A 209 -4.86 -30.27 -4.89
C LEU A 209 -4.66 -29.25 -3.77
N SER A 210 -3.46 -28.66 -3.68
CA SER A 210 -3.17 -27.57 -2.72
C SER A 210 -4.04 -26.33 -2.97
N LEU A 211 -4.27 -25.97 -4.23
CA LEU A 211 -5.17 -24.87 -4.60
C LEU A 211 -6.64 -25.17 -4.24
N VAL A 212 -7.09 -26.41 -4.46
CA VAL A 212 -8.46 -26.84 -4.05
C VAL A 212 -8.58 -26.79 -2.53
N GLN A 213 -7.59 -27.27 -1.79
CA GLN A 213 -7.57 -27.25 -0.33
C GLN A 213 -7.57 -25.81 0.20
N ALA A 214 -6.76 -24.93 -0.38
CA ALA A 214 -6.76 -23.50 -0.04
C ALA A 214 -8.10 -22.84 -0.36
N GLY A 215 -8.71 -23.17 -1.50
CA GLY A 215 -10.05 -22.68 -1.87
C GLY A 215 -11.16 -23.12 -0.91
N LEU A 216 -11.11 -24.40 -0.48
CA LEU A 216 -12.04 -24.93 0.53
C LEU A 216 -11.83 -24.26 1.89
N ALA A 217 -10.58 -24.07 2.31
CA ALA A 217 -10.24 -23.37 3.55
C ALA A 217 -10.70 -21.91 3.51
N PHE A 218 -10.51 -21.22 2.37
CA PHE A 218 -11.01 -19.87 2.13
C PHE A 218 -12.54 -19.82 2.25
N TYR A 219 -13.25 -20.72 1.59
CA TYR A 219 -14.71 -20.76 1.66
C TYR A 219 -15.20 -21.05 3.08
N ALA A 220 -14.56 -21.99 3.78
CA ALA A 220 -14.85 -22.27 5.18
C ALA A 220 -14.62 -21.06 6.10
N ALA A 221 -13.54 -20.29 5.87
CA ALA A 221 -13.24 -19.07 6.62
C ALA A 221 -14.32 -18.00 6.41
N VAL A 222 -14.78 -17.77 5.18
CA VAL A 222 -15.87 -16.83 4.88
C VAL A 222 -17.17 -17.25 5.57
N LEU A 223 -17.48 -18.54 5.57
CA LEU A 223 -18.64 -19.06 6.30
C LEU A 223 -18.49 -18.89 7.82
N ALA A 224 -17.33 -19.19 8.37
CA ALA A 224 -17.01 -18.98 9.78
C ALA A 224 -17.16 -17.50 10.18
N GLY A 225 -16.67 -16.58 9.36
CA GLY A 225 -16.83 -15.14 9.56
C GLY A 225 -18.30 -14.75 9.69
N LYS A 226 -19.12 -15.22 8.77
CA LYS A 226 -20.54 -14.88 8.73
C LYS A 226 -21.35 -15.52 9.86
N PHE A 227 -21.16 -16.81 10.15
CA PHE A 227 -22.05 -17.58 11.01
C PHE A 227 -21.52 -17.75 12.44
N LEU A 228 -20.22 -17.68 12.66
CA LEU A 228 -19.60 -17.88 13.97
C LEU A 228 -19.07 -16.58 14.55
N ILE A 229 -18.27 -15.84 13.79
CA ILE A 229 -17.51 -14.68 14.27
C ILE A 229 -18.42 -13.48 14.51
N ASN A 230 -19.26 -13.17 13.53
CA ASN A 230 -20.15 -12.01 13.61
C ASN A 230 -21.08 -12.02 14.85
N PRO A 231 -21.78 -13.11 15.20
CA PRO A 231 -22.61 -13.15 16.43
C PRO A 231 -21.78 -13.04 17.71
N ILE A 232 -20.56 -13.59 17.75
CA ILE A 232 -19.70 -13.51 18.93
C ILE A 232 -19.22 -12.07 19.14
N PHE A 233 -18.69 -11.41 18.11
CA PHE A 233 -18.28 -10.01 18.20
C PHE A 233 -19.45 -9.08 18.55
N ARG A 234 -20.63 -9.33 17.99
CA ARG A 234 -21.83 -8.59 18.38
C ARG A 234 -22.13 -8.67 19.87
N THR A 235 -21.95 -9.83 20.47
CA THR A 235 -22.16 -10.05 21.90
C THR A 235 -21.08 -9.34 22.72
N LEU A 236 -19.81 -9.45 22.32
CA LEU A 236 -18.68 -8.81 23.01
C LEU A 236 -18.81 -7.28 23.02
N VAL A 237 -19.13 -6.68 21.88
CA VAL A 237 -19.37 -5.23 21.77
C VAL A 237 -20.57 -4.79 22.63
N ALA A 238 -21.64 -5.61 22.70
CA ALA A 238 -22.81 -5.32 23.55
C ALA A 238 -22.46 -5.29 25.04
N ILE A 239 -21.49 -6.09 25.48
CA ILE A 239 -21.00 -6.14 26.86
C ILE A 239 -20.08 -4.94 27.19
N ARG A 240 -19.56 -4.23 26.17
CA ARG A 240 -18.62 -3.09 26.30
C ARG A 240 -17.39 -3.41 27.16
N ASN A 241 -16.80 -4.57 26.96
CA ASN A 241 -15.59 -5.01 27.65
C ASN A 241 -14.44 -5.13 26.64
N GLU A 242 -13.57 -4.14 26.60
CA GLU A 242 -12.42 -4.06 25.71
C GLU A 242 -11.44 -5.22 25.94
N GLU A 243 -11.18 -5.58 27.21
CA GLU A 243 -10.26 -6.69 27.55
C GLU A 243 -10.78 -8.03 26.99
N ALA A 244 -12.09 -8.29 27.10
CA ALA A 244 -12.69 -9.50 26.57
C ALA A 244 -12.67 -9.52 25.05
N PHE A 245 -12.84 -8.36 24.40
CA PHE A 245 -12.79 -8.22 22.95
C PHE A 245 -11.38 -8.52 22.42
N THR A 246 -10.36 -7.90 22.99
CA THR A 246 -8.95 -8.12 22.65
C THR A 246 -8.54 -9.57 22.90
N ALA A 247 -8.85 -10.14 24.06
CA ALA A 247 -8.53 -11.52 24.41
C ALA A 247 -9.19 -12.52 23.47
N PHE A 248 -10.46 -12.30 23.10
CA PHE A 248 -11.18 -13.16 22.15
C PHE A 248 -10.57 -13.05 20.75
N THR A 249 -10.20 -11.86 20.31
CA THR A 249 -9.55 -11.67 19.00
C THR A 249 -8.22 -12.41 18.94
N LEU A 250 -7.37 -12.27 19.97
CA LEU A 250 -6.11 -13.02 20.09
C LEU A 250 -6.34 -14.53 20.07
N LEU A 251 -7.29 -15.01 20.87
CA LEU A 251 -7.67 -16.42 20.91
C LEU A 251 -8.10 -16.90 19.52
N PHE A 252 -8.93 -16.14 18.83
CA PHE A 252 -9.44 -16.49 17.53
C PHE A 252 -8.33 -16.62 16.48
N VAL A 253 -7.40 -15.65 16.43
CA VAL A 253 -6.25 -15.69 15.51
C VAL A 253 -5.39 -16.91 15.78
N LEU A 254 -5.00 -17.14 17.05
CA LEU A 254 -4.12 -18.24 17.42
C LEU A 254 -4.81 -19.60 17.25
N ALA A 255 -6.11 -19.72 17.58
CA ALA A 255 -6.87 -20.94 17.38
C ALA A 255 -7.01 -21.29 15.90
N ALA A 256 -7.26 -20.31 15.03
CA ALA A 256 -7.32 -20.52 13.59
C ALA A 256 -5.96 -20.95 13.02
N ALA A 257 -4.88 -20.30 13.45
CA ALA A 257 -3.52 -20.69 13.07
C ALA A 257 -3.19 -22.12 13.50
N CYS A 258 -3.47 -22.48 14.76
CA CYS A 258 -3.27 -23.84 15.27
C CYS A 258 -4.15 -24.88 14.53
N ALA A 259 -5.42 -24.57 14.27
CA ALA A 259 -6.34 -25.49 13.60
C ALA A 259 -5.86 -25.84 12.16
N THR A 260 -5.35 -24.84 11.43
CA THR A 260 -4.79 -25.07 10.09
C THR A 260 -3.48 -25.85 10.16
N ALA A 261 -2.60 -25.55 11.12
CA ALA A 261 -1.36 -26.31 11.33
C ALA A 261 -1.65 -27.78 11.67
N MET A 262 -2.61 -28.05 12.55
CA MET A 262 -3.06 -29.42 12.87
C MET A 262 -3.69 -30.14 11.67
N SER A 263 -4.22 -29.39 10.69
CA SER A 263 -4.76 -29.92 9.43
C SER A 263 -3.69 -30.13 8.36
N GLY A 264 -2.40 -29.93 8.69
CA GLY A 264 -1.27 -30.08 7.75
C GLY A 264 -1.08 -28.88 6.81
N LEU A 265 -1.69 -27.74 7.13
CA LEU A 265 -1.45 -26.46 6.48
C LEU A 265 -0.53 -25.58 7.35
N SER A 266 -0.10 -24.42 6.85
CA SER A 266 0.75 -23.52 7.64
C SER A 266 -0.03 -22.76 8.71
N LEU A 267 0.62 -22.42 9.84
CA LEU A 267 0.12 -21.50 10.86
C LEU A 267 -0.30 -20.14 10.26
N THR A 268 0.52 -19.67 9.33
CA THR A 268 0.35 -18.38 8.66
C THR A 268 -0.90 -18.32 7.79
N LEU A 269 -1.24 -19.40 7.10
CA LEU A 269 -2.48 -19.51 6.33
C LEU A 269 -3.71 -19.40 7.23
N GLY A 270 -3.69 -20.05 8.40
CA GLY A 270 -4.80 -19.96 9.35
C GLY A 270 -5.05 -18.56 9.86
N ALA A 271 -3.99 -17.85 10.19
CA ALA A 271 -4.06 -16.46 10.60
C ALA A 271 -4.65 -15.57 9.49
N PHE A 272 -4.18 -15.74 8.25
CA PHE A 272 -4.75 -15.03 7.10
C PHE A 272 -6.24 -15.30 6.93
N LEU A 273 -6.65 -16.57 6.98
CA LEU A 273 -8.07 -16.95 6.86
C LEU A 273 -8.91 -16.36 8.01
N ALA A 274 -8.35 -16.27 9.23
CA ALA A 274 -8.98 -15.57 10.34
C ALA A 274 -9.19 -14.08 10.04
N GLY A 275 -8.16 -13.41 9.52
CA GLY A 275 -8.26 -12.01 9.09
C GLY A 275 -9.33 -11.79 8.02
N LEU A 276 -9.35 -12.65 7.02
CA LEU A 276 -10.37 -12.64 5.98
C LEU A 276 -11.78 -12.87 6.52
N ALA A 277 -11.95 -13.75 7.50
CA ALA A 277 -13.23 -14.00 8.14
C ALA A 277 -13.75 -12.75 8.88
N VAL A 278 -12.84 -11.95 9.46
CA VAL A 278 -13.16 -10.68 10.12
C VAL A 278 -13.40 -9.57 9.10
N SER A 279 -12.72 -9.56 7.95
CA SER A 279 -12.79 -8.49 6.95
C SER A 279 -14.20 -8.20 6.44
N GLY A 280 -15.07 -9.23 6.39
CA GLY A 280 -16.46 -9.13 5.99
C GLY A 280 -17.43 -8.74 7.12
N THR A 281 -16.94 -8.45 8.33
CA THR A 281 -17.76 -8.09 9.48
C THR A 281 -17.75 -6.57 9.74
N PRO A 282 -18.79 -6.00 10.38
CA PRO A 282 -18.80 -4.60 10.78
C PRO A 282 -17.72 -4.24 11.82
N TYR A 283 -17.11 -5.24 12.47
CA TYR A 283 -16.17 -5.08 13.57
C TYR A 283 -14.69 -5.02 13.10
N ARG A 284 -14.46 -5.00 11.80
CA ARG A 284 -13.13 -5.01 11.18
C ARG A 284 -12.22 -3.91 11.75
N HIS A 285 -12.72 -2.67 11.81
CA HIS A 285 -11.91 -1.53 12.26
C HIS A 285 -11.55 -1.62 13.74
N GLU A 286 -12.49 -2.05 14.59
CA GLU A 286 -12.23 -2.28 16.01
C GLU A 286 -11.15 -3.35 16.21
N VAL A 287 -11.27 -4.47 15.49
CA VAL A 287 -10.27 -5.53 15.52
C VAL A 287 -8.91 -5.03 15.04
N GLN A 288 -8.87 -4.20 14.01
CA GLN A 288 -7.61 -3.63 13.51
C GLN A 288 -6.93 -2.74 14.54
N THR A 289 -7.70 -1.87 15.20
CA THR A 289 -7.21 -0.96 16.24
C THR A 289 -6.64 -1.74 17.42
N GLU A 290 -7.40 -2.73 17.93
CA GLU A 290 -6.98 -3.55 19.06
C GLU A 290 -5.76 -4.44 18.76
N MET A 291 -5.62 -4.90 17.50
CA MET A 291 -4.51 -5.77 17.10
C MET A 291 -3.25 -5.02 16.66
N ALA A 292 -3.35 -3.73 16.36
CA ALA A 292 -2.23 -2.93 15.86
C ALA A 292 -0.98 -2.97 16.76
N PRO A 293 -1.07 -2.83 18.11
CA PRO A 293 0.09 -2.90 18.97
C PRO A 293 0.78 -4.28 18.94
N PHE A 294 0.00 -5.36 18.99
CA PHE A 294 0.51 -6.73 18.93
C PHE A 294 1.19 -7.02 17.60
N ARG A 295 0.57 -6.62 16.50
CA ARG A 295 1.15 -6.73 15.15
C ARG A 295 2.49 -6.01 15.08
N SER A 296 2.55 -4.75 15.46
CA SER A 296 3.76 -3.94 15.35
C SER A 296 4.90 -4.51 16.20
N LEU A 297 4.61 -4.94 17.41
CA LEU A 297 5.58 -5.56 18.31
C LEU A 297 6.11 -6.89 17.75
N LEU A 298 5.22 -7.80 17.39
CA LEU A 298 5.61 -9.14 16.95
C LEU A 298 6.28 -9.11 15.58
N LEU A 299 5.88 -8.18 14.70
CA LEU A 299 6.54 -7.94 13.43
C LEU A 299 7.98 -7.46 13.60
N SER A 300 8.26 -6.64 14.63
CA SER A 300 9.64 -6.24 14.94
C SER A 300 10.50 -7.46 15.30
N PHE A 301 9.97 -8.41 16.06
CA PHE A 301 10.69 -9.65 16.41
C PHE A 301 11.02 -10.50 15.17
N PHE A 302 10.06 -10.61 14.24
CA PHE A 302 10.32 -11.31 12.98
C PHE A 302 11.46 -10.68 12.19
N PHE A 303 11.44 -9.36 11.96
CA PHE A 303 12.50 -8.71 11.17
C PHE A 303 13.84 -8.70 11.91
N ILE A 304 13.86 -8.58 13.24
CA ILE A 304 15.09 -8.71 14.02
C ILE A 304 15.63 -10.15 13.86
N SER A 305 14.77 -11.18 13.92
CA SER A 305 15.18 -12.57 13.73
C SER A 305 15.75 -12.83 12.32
N VAL A 306 15.13 -12.25 11.27
CA VAL A 306 15.71 -12.28 9.92
C VAL A 306 17.08 -11.60 9.88
N GLY A 307 17.25 -10.49 10.61
CA GLY A 307 18.54 -9.82 10.76
C GLY A 307 19.59 -10.68 11.46
N LEU A 308 19.20 -11.43 12.52
CA LEU A 308 20.08 -12.35 13.24
C LEU A 308 20.68 -13.43 12.32
N SER A 309 19.92 -13.91 11.34
CA SER A 309 20.35 -14.97 10.41
C SER A 309 21.30 -14.48 9.30
N ILE A 310 21.58 -13.19 9.20
CA ILE A 310 22.46 -12.62 8.16
C ILE A 310 23.93 -12.81 8.54
N ASP A 311 24.66 -13.59 7.75
CA ASP A 311 26.12 -13.76 7.86
C ASP A 311 26.85 -12.51 7.33
N VAL A 312 27.18 -11.58 8.24
CA VAL A 312 27.84 -10.32 7.92
C VAL A 312 29.23 -10.51 7.30
N PRO A 313 30.12 -11.39 7.78
CA PRO A 313 31.38 -11.72 7.11
C PRO A 313 31.21 -12.19 5.67
N ALA A 314 30.23 -13.07 5.42
CA ALA A 314 29.93 -13.51 4.06
C ALA A 314 29.36 -12.37 3.20
N LEU A 315 28.52 -11.52 3.77
CA LEU A 315 27.96 -10.32 3.11
C LEU A 315 29.07 -9.36 2.69
N LEU A 316 30.01 -9.04 3.57
CA LEU A 316 31.12 -8.12 3.27
C LEU A 316 32.08 -8.71 2.24
N ARG A 317 32.37 -10.00 2.29
CA ARG A 317 33.16 -10.68 1.27
C ARG A 317 32.50 -10.65 -0.11
N ASN A 318 31.16 -10.69 -0.15
CA ASN A 318 30.37 -10.67 -1.37
C ASN A 318 29.70 -9.30 -1.63
N LEU A 319 30.21 -8.20 -1.05
CA LEU A 319 29.63 -6.87 -1.20
C LEU A 319 29.36 -6.45 -2.65
N PRO A 320 30.25 -6.74 -3.63
CA PRO A 320 29.94 -6.45 -5.03
C PRO A 320 28.70 -7.20 -5.54
N LEU A 321 28.48 -8.44 -5.11
CA LEU A 321 27.31 -9.25 -5.48
C LEU A 321 26.05 -8.66 -4.84
N VAL A 322 26.11 -8.22 -3.59
CA VAL A 322 24.99 -7.57 -2.89
C VAL A 322 24.58 -6.27 -3.57
N LEU A 323 25.55 -5.42 -3.90
CA LEU A 323 25.29 -4.17 -4.61
C LEU A 323 24.76 -4.41 -6.02
N LEU A 324 25.27 -5.42 -6.71
CA LEU A 324 24.76 -5.84 -8.02
C LEU A 324 23.31 -6.37 -7.90
N ALA A 325 23.03 -7.18 -6.89
CA ALA A 325 21.68 -7.72 -6.65
C ALA A 325 20.70 -6.60 -6.29
N ALA A 326 21.06 -5.67 -5.41
CA ALA A 326 20.22 -4.54 -5.03
C ALA A 326 20.01 -3.56 -6.20
N GLY A 327 21.07 -3.17 -6.88
CA GLY A 327 20.97 -2.31 -8.06
C GLY A 327 20.23 -2.99 -9.22
N GLY A 328 20.48 -4.29 -9.40
CA GLY A 328 19.77 -5.12 -10.36
C GLY A 328 18.28 -5.20 -10.04
N LEU A 329 17.91 -5.49 -8.78
CA LEU A 329 16.51 -5.56 -8.33
C LEU A 329 15.79 -4.22 -8.60
N ILE A 330 16.35 -3.11 -8.10
CA ILE A 330 15.74 -1.78 -8.24
C ILE A 330 15.69 -1.35 -9.72
N GLY A 331 16.81 -1.44 -10.44
CA GLY A 331 16.88 -1.03 -11.83
C GLY A 331 16.00 -1.87 -12.75
N PHE A 332 16.02 -3.18 -12.56
CA PHE A 332 15.23 -4.13 -13.33
C PHE A 332 13.73 -3.95 -13.08
N LYS A 333 13.30 -3.85 -11.80
CA LYS A 333 11.90 -3.57 -11.47
C LYS A 333 11.46 -2.21 -12.00
N THR A 334 12.30 -1.18 -11.92
CA THR A 334 12.00 0.13 -12.53
C THR A 334 11.77 0.00 -14.04
N ALA A 335 12.65 -0.68 -14.76
CA ALA A 335 12.51 -0.84 -16.21
C ALA A 335 11.25 -1.63 -16.59
N LEU A 336 10.99 -2.76 -15.92
CA LEU A 336 9.83 -3.60 -16.18
C LEU A 336 8.53 -2.95 -15.70
N GLY A 337 8.54 -2.26 -14.56
CA GLY A 337 7.41 -1.48 -14.06
C GLY A 337 7.04 -0.34 -15.02
N PHE A 338 8.04 0.35 -15.57
CA PHE A 338 7.81 1.33 -16.63
C PHE A 338 7.15 0.70 -17.86
N ALA A 339 7.67 -0.44 -18.33
CA ALA A 339 7.10 -1.16 -19.45
C ALA A 339 5.65 -1.60 -19.18
N ALA A 340 5.37 -2.16 -17.99
CA ALA A 340 4.03 -2.55 -17.58
C ALA A 340 3.06 -1.36 -17.56
N ALA A 341 3.46 -0.23 -17.00
CA ALA A 341 2.64 0.99 -16.98
C ALA A 341 2.39 1.52 -18.41
N ARG A 342 3.41 1.53 -19.28
CA ARG A 342 3.27 1.95 -20.69
C ARG A 342 2.31 1.05 -21.47
N LEU A 343 2.40 -0.27 -21.29
CA LEU A 343 1.49 -1.24 -21.93
C LEU A 343 0.03 -1.04 -21.49
N ASN A 344 -0.18 -0.56 -20.27
CA ASN A 344 -1.51 -0.24 -19.74
C ASN A 344 -1.99 1.19 -20.06
N GLY A 345 -1.29 1.91 -20.95
CA GLY A 345 -1.72 3.19 -21.49
C GLY A 345 -1.38 4.40 -20.63
N TRP A 346 -0.52 4.25 -19.62
CA TRP A 346 -0.03 5.38 -18.84
C TRP A 346 0.87 6.30 -19.66
N SER A 347 0.84 7.59 -19.40
CA SER A 347 1.74 8.58 -20.01
C SER A 347 3.20 8.27 -19.65
N VAL A 348 4.16 8.80 -20.42
CA VAL A 348 5.58 8.61 -20.10
C VAL A 348 5.95 9.16 -18.72
N PRO A 349 5.51 10.38 -18.33
CA PRO A 349 5.74 10.89 -16.97
C PRO A 349 5.11 10.02 -15.88
N GLY A 350 3.83 9.66 -16.02
CA GLY A 350 3.12 8.83 -15.05
C GLY A 350 3.73 7.43 -14.92
N ALA A 351 4.10 6.79 -16.05
CA ALA A 351 4.79 5.50 -16.05
C ALA A 351 6.16 5.57 -15.37
N THR A 352 6.90 6.69 -15.55
CA THR A 352 8.19 6.91 -14.88
C THR A 352 7.99 6.99 -13.36
N GLN A 353 7.08 7.83 -12.89
CA GLN A 353 6.85 7.99 -11.47
C GLN A 353 6.37 6.69 -10.81
N MET A 354 5.41 5.98 -11.44
CA MET A 354 4.91 4.68 -10.99
C MET A 354 6.02 3.64 -10.89
N ALA A 355 6.87 3.54 -11.91
CA ALA A 355 7.95 2.57 -11.97
C ALA A 355 8.99 2.77 -10.84
N PHE A 356 9.35 4.02 -10.57
CA PHE A 356 10.27 4.34 -9.47
C PHE A 356 9.63 4.15 -8.10
N LEU A 357 8.33 4.42 -7.96
CA LEU A 357 7.58 4.25 -6.72
C LEU A 357 7.44 2.77 -6.33
N LEU A 358 7.30 1.85 -7.29
CA LEU A 358 7.09 0.42 -7.06
C LEU A 358 8.37 -0.44 -7.23
N ALA A 359 9.55 0.17 -7.32
CA ALA A 359 10.80 -0.53 -7.65
C ALA A 359 11.41 -1.36 -6.51
N GLN A 360 11.07 -1.06 -5.26
CA GLN A 360 11.61 -1.77 -4.10
C GLN A 360 11.03 -3.18 -3.95
N GLY A 361 11.71 -4.02 -3.16
CA GLY A 361 11.19 -5.32 -2.73
C GLY A 361 10.05 -5.17 -1.72
N SER A 362 9.58 -6.30 -1.22
CA SER A 362 8.51 -6.38 -0.22
C SER A 362 9.00 -7.14 1.02
N GLU A 363 8.41 -6.84 2.17
CA GLU A 363 8.53 -7.62 3.40
C GLU A 363 8.11 -9.08 3.20
N PHE A 364 7.14 -9.35 2.33
CA PHE A 364 6.74 -10.71 1.98
C PHE A 364 7.84 -11.51 1.32
N THR A 365 8.73 -10.85 0.58
CA THR A 365 9.91 -11.53 0.01
C THR A 365 10.79 -12.10 1.13
N LEU A 366 10.99 -11.34 2.22
CA LEU A 366 11.78 -11.80 3.36
C LEU A 366 11.11 -12.98 4.06
N VAL A 367 9.77 -12.97 4.17
CA VAL A 367 9.00 -14.11 4.71
C VAL A 367 9.15 -15.35 3.81
N VAL A 368 9.01 -15.20 2.50
CA VAL A 368 9.20 -16.33 1.56
C VAL A 368 10.62 -16.88 1.67
N LEU A 369 11.62 -16.02 1.74
CA LEU A 369 13.03 -16.42 1.87
C LEU A 369 13.33 -17.12 3.19
N SER A 370 12.56 -16.91 4.27
CA SER A 370 12.74 -17.59 5.55
C SER A 370 12.15 -19.02 5.59
N LEU A 371 11.37 -19.42 4.58
CA LEU A 371 10.77 -20.76 4.54
C LEU A 371 11.83 -21.85 4.30
N GLY A 372 11.75 -22.94 5.08
CA GLY A 372 12.75 -24.01 5.09
C GLY A 372 13.08 -24.58 3.71
N ALA A 373 12.07 -24.83 2.85
CA ALA A 373 12.28 -25.33 1.50
C ALA A 373 13.09 -24.35 0.61
N ILE A 374 12.89 -23.05 0.81
CA ILE A 374 13.63 -22.01 0.07
C ILE A 374 15.05 -21.92 0.62
N VAL A 375 15.20 -21.92 1.96
CA VAL A 375 16.52 -21.89 2.63
C VAL A 375 17.40 -23.04 2.20
N THR A 376 16.85 -24.28 2.13
CA THR A 376 17.60 -25.47 1.72
C THR A 376 17.88 -25.53 0.21
N GLY A 377 17.02 -24.90 -0.59
CA GLY A 377 17.11 -24.93 -2.05
C GLY A 377 17.92 -23.81 -2.68
N MET A 378 18.41 -22.84 -1.89
CA MET A 378 19.25 -21.75 -2.37
C MET A 378 20.66 -21.81 -1.76
N PRO A 379 21.73 -21.52 -2.54
CA PRO A 379 23.08 -21.37 -1.99
C PRO A 379 23.12 -20.25 -0.93
N GLY A 380 23.72 -20.52 0.25
CA GLY A 380 23.77 -19.57 1.37
C GLY A 380 24.25 -18.16 1.01
N PRO A 381 25.36 -17.98 0.26
CA PRO A 381 25.82 -16.67 -0.17
C PRO A 381 24.83 -15.90 -1.05
N LEU A 382 24.09 -16.62 -1.92
CA LEU A 382 23.06 -16.03 -2.77
C LEU A 382 21.84 -15.61 -1.92
N MET A 383 21.42 -16.49 -1.00
CA MET A 383 20.32 -16.20 -0.06
C MET A 383 20.60 -14.93 0.73
N SER A 384 21.73 -14.85 1.41
CA SER A 384 22.13 -13.66 2.19
C SER A 384 22.21 -12.40 1.31
N SER A 385 22.72 -12.54 0.07
CA SER A 385 22.79 -11.42 -0.88
C SER A 385 21.40 -10.92 -1.31
N VAL A 386 20.45 -11.82 -1.54
CA VAL A 386 19.06 -11.46 -1.91
C VAL A 386 18.34 -10.81 -0.73
N VAL A 387 18.46 -11.36 0.49
CA VAL A 387 17.90 -10.76 1.71
C VAL A 387 18.44 -9.33 1.90
N ALA A 388 19.77 -9.17 1.81
CA ALA A 388 20.39 -7.85 1.92
C ALA A 388 19.98 -6.89 0.81
N ALA A 389 19.83 -7.38 -0.44
CA ALA A 389 19.37 -6.58 -1.56
C ALA A 389 17.94 -6.07 -1.36
N VAL A 390 17.04 -6.92 -0.86
CA VAL A 390 15.66 -6.53 -0.52
C VAL A 390 15.66 -5.47 0.59
N ALA A 391 16.41 -5.70 1.68
CA ALA A 391 16.53 -4.75 2.79
C ALA A 391 17.07 -3.39 2.32
N LEU A 392 18.13 -3.39 1.50
CA LEU A 392 18.72 -2.19 0.94
C LEU A 392 17.76 -1.47 -0.02
N SER A 393 16.96 -2.22 -0.79
CA SER A 393 15.95 -1.64 -1.68
C SER A 393 14.86 -0.90 -0.90
N LEU A 394 14.42 -1.44 0.25
CA LEU A 394 13.47 -0.80 1.15
C LEU A 394 14.04 0.48 1.78
N ALA A 395 15.33 0.48 2.13
CA ALA A 395 16.01 1.66 2.69
C ALA A 395 16.15 2.79 1.67
N ILE A 396 16.45 2.47 0.41
CA ILE A 396 16.66 3.43 -0.67
C ILE A 396 15.33 3.91 -1.29
N ALA A 397 14.24 3.20 -1.06
CA ALA A 397 12.95 3.45 -1.72
C ALA A 397 12.47 4.92 -1.70
N PRO A 398 12.51 5.68 -0.58
CA PRO A 398 12.09 7.08 -0.58
C PRO A 398 12.93 7.95 -1.52
N VAL A 399 14.26 7.79 -1.49
CA VAL A 399 15.19 8.53 -2.35
C VAL A 399 14.98 8.16 -3.82
N TRP A 400 14.76 6.86 -4.11
CA TRP A 400 14.50 6.38 -5.46
C TRP A 400 13.19 6.91 -6.02
N ALA A 401 12.14 6.91 -5.22
CA ALA A 401 10.85 7.49 -5.58
C ALA A 401 10.94 9.01 -5.82
N ASP A 402 11.76 9.76 -5.04
CA ASP A 402 12.03 11.17 -5.27
C ASP A 402 12.73 11.42 -6.60
N LEU A 403 13.70 10.57 -6.94
CA LEU A 403 14.37 10.64 -8.23
C LEU A 403 13.37 10.43 -9.38
N GLY A 404 12.44 9.47 -9.24
CA GLY A 404 11.38 9.22 -10.22
C GLY A 404 10.46 10.43 -10.40
N ALA A 405 10.05 11.06 -9.32
CA ALA A 405 9.21 12.26 -9.35
C ALA A 405 9.93 13.45 -10.01
N ARG A 406 11.22 13.64 -9.72
CA ARG A 406 12.04 14.68 -10.37
C ARG A 406 12.22 14.41 -11.87
N LEU A 407 12.50 13.16 -12.24
CA LEU A 407 12.66 12.76 -13.63
C LEU A 407 11.35 12.92 -14.41
N SER A 408 10.24 12.54 -13.82
CA SER A 408 8.89 12.71 -14.39
C SER A 408 8.61 14.18 -14.70
N ARG A 409 8.85 15.10 -13.75
CA ARG A 409 8.70 16.54 -13.95
C ARG A 409 9.63 17.09 -15.05
N GLU A 410 10.88 16.63 -15.11
CA GLU A 410 11.82 17.03 -16.17
C GLU A 410 11.38 16.56 -17.56
N ILE A 411 10.82 15.35 -17.66
CA ILE A 411 10.24 14.84 -18.92
C ILE A 411 9.08 15.74 -19.37
N VAL A 412 8.18 16.11 -18.47
CA VAL A 412 7.06 17.02 -18.77
C VAL A 412 7.61 18.36 -19.26
N ARG A 413 8.56 18.96 -18.54
CA ARG A 413 9.16 20.25 -18.90
C ARG A 413 9.76 20.24 -20.31
N ARG A 414 10.51 19.19 -20.67
CA ARG A 414 11.10 19.05 -22.01
C ARG A 414 10.07 18.80 -23.12
N THR A 415 8.99 18.14 -22.79
CA THR A 415 7.92 17.86 -23.77
C THR A 415 7.12 19.12 -24.05
N GLN A 416 6.80 19.92 -23.02
CA GLN A 416 6.06 21.16 -23.17
C GLN A 416 6.83 22.23 -23.93
N SER A 417 8.13 22.38 -23.70
CA SER A 417 8.96 23.32 -24.49
C SER A 417 9.03 23.00 -25.99
N ARG A 418 8.64 21.78 -26.38
CA ARG A 418 8.50 21.37 -27.79
C ARG A 418 7.07 21.57 -28.36
N THR A 419 6.07 21.71 -27.51
CA THR A 419 4.64 21.72 -27.89
C THR A 419 4.03 23.12 -27.88
N GLU A 420 4.77 24.17 -27.51
CA GLU A 420 4.30 25.58 -27.62
C GLU A 420 3.91 26.02 -29.05
N ALA A 421 4.07 25.15 -30.04
CA ALA A 421 3.80 25.42 -31.45
C ALA A 421 2.51 24.79 -32.01
N ALA A 422 1.73 24.02 -31.25
CA ALA A 422 0.46 23.48 -31.75
C ALA A 422 -0.62 23.47 -30.68
N PRO A 423 -1.82 24.09 -30.93
CA PRO A 423 -2.97 23.84 -30.07
C PRO A 423 -3.31 22.35 -30.19
N ALA A 424 -3.16 21.62 -29.07
CA ALA A 424 -3.58 20.25 -29.04
C ALA A 424 -5.07 20.18 -29.40
N SER A 425 -5.41 19.48 -30.48
CA SER A 425 -6.78 19.10 -30.78
C SER A 425 -7.24 18.15 -29.67
N THR A 426 -7.78 18.73 -28.60
CA THR A 426 -8.43 17.98 -27.53
C THR A 426 -9.64 17.28 -28.17
N PRO A 427 -9.80 15.95 -28.05
CA PRO A 427 -11.02 15.29 -28.51
C PRO A 427 -12.21 16.02 -27.86
N LEU A 428 -13.19 16.42 -28.64
CA LEU A 428 -14.45 16.96 -28.14
C LEU A 428 -15.08 15.90 -27.24
N LEU A 429 -14.93 16.11 -25.93
CA LEU A 429 -15.58 15.28 -24.93
C LEU A 429 -17.05 15.66 -24.87
N ASP A 430 -17.92 14.66 -24.81
CA ASP A 430 -19.36 14.92 -24.71
C ASP A 430 -19.67 15.51 -23.31
N ARG A 431 -20.11 16.77 -23.28
CA ARG A 431 -20.58 17.49 -22.11
C ARG A 431 -19.62 17.45 -20.89
N PRO A 432 -18.35 17.91 -21.02
CA PRO A 432 -17.37 17.83 -19.92
C PRO A 432 -17.67 18.82 -18.80
N VAL A 433 -17.04 18.60 -17.64
CA VAL A 433 -16.89 19.59 -16.58
C VAL A 433 -15.55 20.29 -16.78
N ILE A 434 -15.52 21.62 -16.69
CA ILE A 434 -14.28 22.41 -16.82
C ILE A 434 -13.74 22.69 -15.43
N ILE A 435 -12.49 22.35 -15.20
CA ILE A 435 -11.76 22.63 -13.94
C ILE A 435 -10.69 23.67 -14.22
N VAL A 436 -10.75 24.77 -13.49
CA VAL A 436 -9.84 25.91 -13.61
C VAL A 436 -8.94 25.96 -12.37
N GLY A 437 -7.68 25.58 -12.52
CA GLY A 437 -6.71 25.54 -11.44
C GLY A 437 -6.65 24.17 -10.76
N MET A 438 -5.45 23.60 -10.72
CA MET A 438 -5.16 22.28 -10.11
C MET A 438 -4.60 22.44 -8.68
N THR A 439 -5.28 23.25 -7.87
CA THR A 439 -5.09 23.31 -6.41
C THR A 439 -5.67 22.07 -5.74
N GLN A 440 -5.55 21.93 -4.42
CA GLN A 440 -6.16 20.83 -3.66
C GLN A 440 -7.66 20.69 -3.98
N THR A 441 -8.41 21.80 -3.99
CA THR A 441 -9.85 21.80 -4.34
C THR A 441 -10.10 21.37 -5.80
N GLY A 442 -9.28 21.84 -6.75
CA GLY A 442 -9.39 21.44 -8.16
C GLY A 442 -9.09 19.96 -8.37
N ARG A 443 -8.08 19.42 -7.68
CA ARG A 443 -7.74 18.00 -7.69
C ARG A 443 -8.86 17.16 -7.09
N LEU A 444 -9.41 17.56 -5.94
CA LEU A 444 -10.55 16.88 -5.31
C LEU A 444 -11.77 16.80 -6.26
N ALA A 445 -12.05 17.89 -6.97
CA ALA A 445 -13.14 17.92 -7.94
C ALA A 445 -12.88 16.97 -9.12
N VAL A 446 -11.63 16.92 -9.62
CA VAL A 446 -11.23 15.98 -10.68
C VAL A 446 -11.38 14.53 -10.21
N ASP A 447 -10.89 14.22 -9.01
CA ASP A 447 -10.96 12.88 -8.42
C ASP A 447 -12.42 12.41 -8.32
N ALA A 448 -13.30 13.25 -7.80
CA ALA A 448 -14.74 12.97 -7.74
C ALA A 448 -15.37 12.72 -9.11
N LEU A 449 -14.96 13.47 -10.14
CA LEU A 449 -15.46 13.30 -11.51
C LEU A 449 -14.96 11.99 -12.13
N GLU A 450 -13.69 11.63 -11.91
CA GLU A 450 -13.12 10.36 -12.37
C GLU A 450 -13.82 9.16 -11.72
N ASP A 451 -14.06 9.22 -10.41
CA ASP A 451 -14.74 8.15 -9.66
C ASP A 451 -16.18 7.92 -10.14
N HIS A 452 -16.85 8.96 -10.62
CA HIS A 452 -18.19 8.87 -11.17
C HIS A 452 -18.23 8.70 -12.70
N GLY A 453 -17.06 8.58 -13.35
CA GLY A 453 -16.97 8.43 -14.81
C GLY A 453 -17.45 9.64 -15.59
N ILE A 454 -17.41 10.84 -15.00
CA ILE A 454 -17.84 12.10 -15.62
C ILE A 454 -16.65 12.71 -16.39
N PRO A 455 -16.77 13.00 -17.69
CA PRO A 455 -15.69 13.58 -18.44
C PRO A 455 -15.38 15.01 -17.97
N TYR A 456 -14.09 15.34 -17.86
CA TYR A 456 -13.61 16.66 -17.45
C TYR A 456 -12.47 17.16 -18.34
N LEU A 457 -12.26 18.46 -18.29
CA LEU A 457 -11.13 19.18 -18.88
C LEU A 457 -10.56 20.13 -17.83
N ALA A 458 -9.31 19.89 -17.45
CA ALA A 458 -8.63 20.73 -16.48
C ALA A 458 -7.62 21.66 -17.15
N THR A 459 -7.53 22.89 -16.63
CA THR A 459 -6.55 23.90 -17.05
C THR A 459 -5.80 24.44 -15.84
N GLU A 460 -4.50 24.68 -16.00
CA GLU A 460 -3.65 25.32 -14.99
C GLU A 460 -2.74 26.34 -15.66
N PHE A 461 -2.62 27.50 -15.06
CA PHE A 461 -1.77 28.60 -15.55
C PHE A 461 -0.41 28.64 -14.86
N ASP A 462 -0.31 28.16 -13.63
CA ASP A 462 0.94 28.07 -12.90
C ASP A 462 1.77 26.90 -13.42
N PRO A 463 3.00 27.13 -13.95
CA PRO A 463 3.81 26.08 -14.56
C PRO A 463 4.20 24.96 -13.56
N ASP A 464 4.47 25.31 -12.31
CA ASP A 464 4.90 24.33 -11.31
C ASP A 464 3.75 23.43 -10.89
N ARG A 465 2.55 23.98 -10.69
CA ARG A 465 1.33 23.20 -10.43
C ARG A 465 0.93 22.35 -11.62
N LEU A 466 1.07 22.86 -12.84
CA LEU A 466 0.83 22.09 -14.05
C LEU A 466 1.77 20.90 -14.15
N LEU A 467 3.08 21.12 -13.95
CA LEU A 467 4.10 20.08 -13.99
C LEU A 467 3.82 18.98 -12.94
N SER A 468 3.45 19.40 -11.72
CA SER A 468 3.07 18.49 -10.65
C SER A 468 1.82 17.68 -11.02
N ALA A 469 0.74 18.34 -11.45
CA ALA A 469 -0.51 17.65 -11.78
C ALA A 469 -0.33 16.64 -12.93
N VAL A 470 0.40 17.00 -13.99
CA VAL A 470 0.69 16.08 -15.10
C VAL A 470 1.59 14.92 -14.65
N ALA A 471 2.57 15.20 -13.77
CA ALA A 471 3.43 14.18 -13.19
C ALA A 471 2.63 13.20 -12.32
N ASP A 472 1.63 13.69 -11.60
CA ASP A 472 0.72 12.92 -10.76
C ASP A 472 -0.36 12.17 -11.57
N GLY A 473 -0.34 12.30 -12.92
CA GLY A 473 -1.18 11.54 -13.84
C GLY A 473 -2.47 12.22 -14.27
N TYR A 474 -2.76 13.43 -13.79
CA TYR A 474 -3.94 14.18 -14.20
C TYR A 474 -3.88 14.63 -15.67
N ARG A 475 -5.04 14.72 -16.32
CA ARG A 475 -5.18 15.26 -17.68
C ARG A 475 -5.39 16.76 -17.62
N VAL A 476 -4.31 17.54 -17.62
CA VAL A 476 -4.33 18.99 -17.47
C VAL A 476 -3.63 19.65 -18.66
N SER A 477 -4.21 20.74 -19.14
CA SER A 477 -3.63 21.56 -20.20
C SER A 477 -3.16 22.90 -19.63
N PHE A 478 -2.09 23.46 -20.19
CA PHE A 478 -1.67 24.82 -19.88
C PHE A 478 -2.70 25.80 -20.44
N GLY A 479 -3.18 26.71 -19.62
CA GLY A 479 -4.08 27.75 -20.10
C GLY A 479 -4.57 28.71 -19.02
N ASP A 480 -4.71 29.97 -19.41
CA ASP A 480 -5.34 30.99 -18.57
C ASP A 480 -6.85 31.01 -18.82
N ALA A 481 -7.61 30.67 -17.80
CA ALA A 481 -9.08 30.68 -17.87
C ALA A 481 -9.69 32.10 -17.93
N SER A 482 -8.90 33.14 -17.77
CA SER A 482 -9.34 34.51 -18.10
C SER A 482 -9.61 34.68 -19.59
N ASN A 483 -8.97 33.83 -20.41
CA ASN A 483 -9.15 33.85 -21.87
C ASN A 483 -10.40 33.04 -22.28
N HIS A 484 -11.50 33.77 -22.55
CA HIS A 484 -12.76 33.17 -23.00
C HIS A 484 -12.63 32.33 -24.28
N LYS A 485 -11.66 32.61 -25.16
CA LYS A 485 -11.39 31.83 -26.36
C LYS A 485 -10.85 30.45 -26.00
N LEU A 486 -10.08 30.36 -24.90
CA LEU A 486 -9.63 29.07 -24.39
C LEU A 486 -10.82 28.25 -23.87
N ILE A 487 -11.71 28.86 -23.08
CA ILE A 487 -12.93 28.22 -22.59
C ILE A 487 -13.77 27.68 -23.74
N GLU A 488 -13.90 28.44 -24.83
CA GLU A 488 -14.60 28.01 -26.05
C GLU A 488 -13.88 26.86 -26.74
N ALA A 489 -12.57 26.95 -26.90
CA ALA A 489 -11.72 25.94 -27.54
C ALA A 489 -11.72 24.59 -26.80
N ILE A 490 -11.83 24.62 -25.47
CA ILE A 490 -11.89 23.39 -24.65
C ILE A 490 -13.31 22.86 -24.45
N GLY A 491 -14.29 23.35 -25.21
CA GLY A 491 -15.65 22.80 -25.20
C GLY A 491 -16.62 23.50 -24.25
N GLY A 492 -16.39 24.77 -23.88
CA GLY A 492 -17.25 25.57 -23.01
C GLY A 492 -18.72 25.59 -23.44
N ASN A 493 -18.99 25.50 -24.75
CA ASN A 493 -20.35 25.44 -25.33
C ASN A 493 -21.13 24.18 -24.93
N GLN A 494 -20.46 23.11 -24.56
CA GLN A 494 -21.06 21.83 -24.20
C GLN A 494 -20.86 21.49 -22.74
N ALA A 495 -20.10 22.31 -21.99
CA ALA A 495 -19.77 22.04 -20.60
C ALA A 495 -21.00 22.06 -19.70
N ARG A 496 -21.08 21.09 -18.78
CA ARG A 496 -22.18 20.97 -17.79
C ARG A 496 -21.96 21.86 -16.56
N ALA A 497 -20.71 22.03 -16.18
CA ALA A 497 -20.31 22.82 -15.02
C ALA A 497 -18.88 23.32 -15.19
N MET A 498 -18.51 24.32 -14.38
CA MET A 498 -17.17 24.87 -14.25
C MET A 498 -16.81 24.99 -12.76
N VAL A 499 -15.69 24.46 -12.38
CA VAL A 499 -15.12 24.59 -11.03
C VAL A 499 -13.94 25.55 -11.08
N LEU A 500 -13.97 26.55 -10.20
CA LEU A 500 -12.87 27.49 -10.01
C LEU A 500 -12.05 27.02 -8.80
N GLY A 501 -11.02 26.24 -9.04
CA GLY A 501 -10.10 25.74 -8.02
C GLY A 501 -9.25 26.85 -7.38
N ILE A 502 -9.18 28.03 -8.02
CA ILE A 502 -8.50 29.22 -7.50
C ILE A 502 -9.53 30.37 -7.44
N PRO A 503 -9.85 30.91 -6.25
CA PRO A 503 -10.81 32.00 -6.10
C PRO A 503 -10.17 33.36 -6.47
N ARG A 504 -9.99 33.61 -7.78
CA ARG A 504 -9.53 34.91 -8.30
C ARG A 504 -10.73 35.78 -8.68
N TYR A 505 -11.11 36.71 -7.79
CA TYR A 505 -12.29 37.51 -7.98
C TYR A 505 -12.21 38.42 -9.22
N GLU A 506 -11.07 39.10 -9.44
CA GLU A 506 -10.86 40.01 -10.58
C GLU A 506 -11.04 39.29 -11.91
N VAL A 507 -10.46 38.09 -12.04
CA VAL A 507 -10.60 37.24 -13.23
C VAL A 507 -12.05 36.80 -13.42
N SER A 508 -12.71 36.41 -12.34
CA SER A 508 -14.12 35.99 -12.38
C SER A 508 -15.05 37.16 -12.73
N LEU A 509 -14.76 38.37 -12.28
CA LEU A 509 -15.50 39.60 -12.62
C LEU A 509 -15.38 39.89 -14.12
N GLU A 510 -14.17 39.82 -14.68
CA GLU A 510 -13.91 40.10 -16.09
C GLU A 510 -14.55 39.08 -17.03
N VAL A 511 -14.49 37.79 -16.69
CA VAL A 511 -14.96 36.70 -17.55
C VAL A 511 -16.47 36.46 -17.43
N THR A 512 -17.09 36.80 -16.30
CA THR A 512 -18.53 36.53 -16.04
C THR A 512 -19.48 37.08 -17.09
N PRO A 513 -19.36 38.35 -17.60
CA PRO A 513 -20.29 38.84 -18.60
C PRO A 513 -20.25 38.04 -19.90
N VAL A 514 -19.07 37.61 -20.30
CA VAL A 514 -18.88 36.79 -21.51
C VAL A 514 -19.43 35.40 -21.31
N VAL A 515 -19.14 34.76 -20.18
CA VAL A 515 -19.62 33.42 -19.84
C VAL A 515 -21.15 33.41 -19.74
N LYS A 516 -21.78 34.36 -19.05
CA LYS A 516 -23.26 34.47 -18.97
C LYS A 516 -23.92 34.65 -20.34
N ARG A 517 -23.28 35.39 -21.23
CA ARG A 517 -23.84 35.63 -22.57
C ARG A 517 -23.69 34.41 -23.50
N ARG A 518 -22.54 33.76 -23.47
CA ARG A 518 -22.22 32.66 -24.37
C ARG A 518 -22.63 31.27 -23.84
N PHE A 519 -22.61 31.10 -22.51
CA PHE A 519 -22.87 29.83 -21.83
C PHE A 519 -23.86 30.03 -20.68
N PRO A 520 -25.12 30.41 -20.93
CA PRO A 520 -26.09 30.82 -19.91
C PRO A 520 -26.41 29.72 -18.91
N ASP A 521 -26.35 28.44 -19.33
CA ASP A 521 -26.68 27.27 -18.52
C ASP A 521 -25.48 26.69 -17.76
N LEU A 522 -24.29 27.29 -17.91
CA LEU A 522 -23.07 26.80 -17.28
C LEU A 522 -23.08 27.11 -15.78
N LYS A 523 -23.25 26.08 -14.96
CA LYS A 523 -23.17 26.17 -13.50
C LYS A 523 -21.71 26.35 -13.08
N ARG A 524 -21.44 27.37 -12.23
CA ARG A 524 -20.08 27.69 -11.77
C ARG A 524 -19.98 27.51 -10.27
N PHE A 525 -18.89 26.92 -9.80
CA PHE A 525 -18.64 26.58 -8.41
C PHE A 525 -17.28 27.15 -7.97
N VAL A 526 -17.18 27.61 -6.73
CA VAL A 526 -15.94 28.11 -6.13
C VAL A 526 -15.93 27.86 -4.61
N THR A 527 -14.76 27.57 -4.08
CA THR A 527 -14.51 27.52 -2.63
C THR A 527 -13.80 28.78 -2.20
N VAL A 528 -14.25 29.43 -1.12
CA VAL A 528 -13.72 30.70 -0.60
C VAL A 528 -13.41 30.58 0.90
N ASP A 529 -12.47 31.41 1.39
CA ASP A 529 -11.99 31.35 2.77
C ASP A 529 -12.75 32.30 3.72
N ASN A 530 -13.45 33.27 3.19
CA ASN A 530 -14.11 34.31 4.01
C ASN A 530 -15.49 34.71 3.47
N GLY A 531 -16.29 35.32 4.33
CA GLY A 531 -17.67 35.71 4.00
C GLY A 531 -17.77 36.90 3.00
N GLU A 532 -16.76 37.76 2.91
CA GLU A 532 -16.73 38.85 1.95
C GLU A 532 -16.59 38.35 0.52
N ASP A 533 -15.68 37.41 0.30
CA ASP A 533 -15.52 36.75 -0.99
C ASP A 533 -16.74 35.89 -1.34
N MET A 534 -17.39 35.24 -0.36
CA MET A 534 -18.62 34.51 -0.59
C MET A 534 -19.71 35.40 -1.19
N GLU A 535 -19.92 36.61 -0.64
CA GLU A 535 -20.89 37.58 -1.16
C GLU A 535 -20.48 38.09 -2.54
N ARG A 536 -19.20 38.42 -2.73
CA ARG A 536 -18.65 38.90 -4.01
C ARG A 536 -18.85 37.92 -5.16
N PHE A 537 -18.49 36.66 -4.97
CA PHE A 537 -18.66 35.61 -5.98
C PHE A 537 -20.13 35.23 -6.20
N SER A 538 -20.95 35.22 -5.14
CA SER A 538 -22.39 35.01 -5.25
C SER A 538 -23.08 36.05 -6.12
N ASN A 539 -22.69 37.33 -5.99
CA ASN A 539 -23.18 38.43 -6.83
C ASN A 539 -22.83 38.24 -8.33
N LEU A 540 -21.78 37.50 -8.64
CA LEU A 540 -21.44 37.09 -10.01
C LEU A 540 -22.27 35.92 -10.51
N GLY A 541 -23.15 35.35 -9.67
CA GLY A 541 -23.94 34.15 -9.97
C GLY A 541 -23.08 32.86 -10.00
N ILE A 542 -22.06 32.82 -9.16
CA ILE A 542 -21.21 31.63 -8.93
C ILE A 542 -21.67 31.00 -7.62
N ARG A 543 -21.84 29.69 -7.56
CA ARG A 543 -22.17 28.97 -6.32
C ARG A 543 -20.91 28.91 -5.46
N THR A 544 -21.03 29.44 -4.25
CA THR A 544 -19.91 29.62 -3.32
C THR A 544 -20.05 28.71 -2.12
N HIS A 545 -18.97 28.10 -1.72
CA HIS A 545 -18.88 27.26 -0.54
C HIS A 545 -17.70 27.70 0.32
N PHE A 546 -17.81 27.58 1.64
CA PHE A 546 -16.69 27.82 2.52
C PHE A 546 -15.65 26.70 2.38
N ALA A 547 -14.38 27.09 2.55
CA ALA A 547 -13.27 26.16 2.61
C ALA A 547 -13.17 25.44 3.97
N MET A 548 -14.30 25.27 4.66
CA MET A 548 -14.39 24.55 5.92
C MET A 548 -14.50 23.05 5.69
N GLY A 549 -14.00 22.27 6.64
CA GLY A 549 -14.00 20.81 6.59
C GLY A 549 -12.79 20.24 5.83
N GLU A 550 -12.47 19.02 6.13
CA GLU A 550 -11.44 18.26 5.46
C GLU A 550 -12.06 17.05 4.75
N PRO A 551 -11.71 16.85 3.51
CA PRO A 551 -10.81 17.64 2.65
C PRO A 551 -11.38 19.01 2.24
N ARG A 552 -10.49 19.99 2.13
CA ARG A 552 -10.86 21.37 1.75
C ARG A 552 -11.61 21.41 0.43
N GLY A 553 -12.86 21.91 0.45
CA GLY A 553 -13.72 22.04 -0.72
C GLY A 553 -14.68 20.88 -0.94
N ILE A 554 -14.80 19.95 0.00
CA ILE A 554 -15.71 18.80 -0.10
C ILE A 554 -17.16 19.22 -0.32
N GLU A 555 -17.64 20.27 0.37
CA GLU A 555 -19.01 20.78 0.22
C GLU A 555 -19.30 21.29 -1.20
N MET A 556 -18.32 21.97 -1.81
CA MET A 556 -18.43 22.41 -3.20
C MET A 556 -18.52 21.22 -4.16
N VAL A 557 -17.73 20.19 -3.94
CA VAL A 557 -17.75 18.97 -4.78
C VAL A 557 -19.08 18.24 -4.63
N ILE A 558 -19.62 18.15 -3.42
CA ILE A 558 -20.96 17.57 -3.17
C ILE A 558 -22.04 18.32 -3.97
N ASP A 559 -22.06 19.67 -3.89
CA ASP A 559 -23.03 20.47 -4.65
C ASP A 559 -22.83 20.31 -6.16
N MET A 560 -21.60 20.24 -6.62
CA MET A 560 -21.27 19.97 -8.02
C MET A 560 -21.82 18.61 -8.48
N LEU A 561 -21.56 17.53 -7.74
CA LEU A 561 -22.05 16.18 -8.08
C LEU A 561 -23.57 16.12 -8.10
N ASN A 562 -24.23 16.73 -7.11
CA ASN A 562 -25.68 16.85 -7.05
C ASN A 562 -26.23 17.65 -8.25
N ALA A 563 -25.58 18.76 -8.59
CA ALA A 563 -25.95 19.59 -9.74
C ALA A 563 -25.75 18.89 -11.08
N LEU A 564 -24.87 17.91 -11.16
CA LEU A 564 -24.61 17.02 -12.31
C LEU A 564 -25.59 15.84 -12.38
N GLY A 565 -26.41 15.64 -11.35
CA GLY A 565 -27.42 14.57 -11.29
C GLY A 565 -26.85 13.22 -10.86
N VAL A 566 -25.76 13.20 -10.12
CA VAL A 566 -25.25 11.96 -9.49
C VAL A 566 -26.23 11.53 -8.39
N PRO A 567 -26.63 10.25 -8.31
CA PRO A 567 -27.54 9.77 -7.28
C PRO A 567 -27.00 10.03 -5.87
N GLU A 568 -27.86 10.48 -4.94
CA GLU A 568 -27.50 10.83 -3.56
C GLU A 568 -26.80 9.69 -2.81
N GLU A 569 -27.22 8.45 -3.07
CA GLU A 569 -26.57 7.27 -2.50
C GLU A 569 -25.10 7.14 -2.89
N LYS A 570 -24.75 7.45 -4.16
CA LYS A 570 -23.36 7.43 -4.64
C LYS A 570 -22.55 8.60 -4.09
N VAL A 571 -23.17 9.78 -3.98
CA VAL A 571 -22.52 10.95 -3.38
C VAL A 571 -22.21 10.68 -1.92
N SER A 572 -23.16 10.13 -1.14
CA SER A 572 -22.96 9.77 0.26
C SER A 572 -21.89 8.69 0.45
N ALA A 573 -21.84 7.71 -0.43
CA ALA A 573 -20.80 6.69 -0.40
C ALA A 573 -19.40 7.28 -0.69
N TRP A 574 -19.30 8.22 -1.64
CA TRP A 574 -18.06 8.92 -1.95
C TRP A 574 -17.59 9.82 -0.80
N ILE A 575 -18.53 10.56 -0.16
CA ILE A 575 -18.22 11.37 1.03
C ILE A 575 -17.62 10.51 2.14
N SER A 576 -18.28 9.39 2.47
CA SER A 576 -17.81 8.48 3.52
C SER A 576 -16.41 7.95 3.21
N TYR A 577 -16.15 7.60 1.96
CA TYR A 577 -14.84 7.12 1.52
C TYR A 577 -13.76 8.20 1.62
N GLU A 578 -14.02 9.42 1.14
CA GLU A 578 -13.04 10.51 1.17
C GLU A 578 -12.79 11.01 2.61
N THR A 579 -13.81 11.11 3.44
CA THR A 579 -13.67 11.52 4.85
C THR A 579 -12.87 10.48 5.65
N GLU A 580 -13.15 9.19 5.48
CA GLU A 580 -12.38 8.11 6.11
C GLU A 580 -10.93 8.13 5.67
N ARG A 581 -10.69 8.36 4.41
CA ARG A 581 -9.36 8.42 3.81
C ARG A 581 -8.53 9.61 4.32
N PHE A 582 -9.16 10.77 4.51
CA PHE A 582 -8.52 11.95 5.11
C PHE A 582 -8.24 11.73 6.59
N ALA A 583 -9.18 11.19 7.36
CA ALA A 583 -8.99 10.88 8.77
C ALA A 583 -7.82 9.90 9.01
N ILE A 584 -7.62 8.92 8.12
CA ILE A 584 -6.45 8.03 8.16
C ILE A 584 -5.15 8.78 7.85
N GLY A 585 -5.20 9.78 6.98
CA GLY A 585 -4.06 10.65 6.67
C GLY A 585 -3.66 11.55 7.84
N GLU A 586 -4.64 12.17 8.51
CA GLU A 586 -4.44 13.06 9.66
C GLU A 586 -4.01 12.33 10.93
N ALA A 587 -4.64 11.23 11.28
CA ALA A 587 -4.22 10.42 12.43
C ALA A 587 -2.75 9.99 12.35
N LYS A 588 -2.20 9.93 11.13
CA LYS A 588 -0.76 9.68 10.92
C LYS A 588 0.09 10.95 10.93
N SER A 589 -0.47 12.14 10.65
CA SER A 589 0.25 13.41 10.72
C SER A 589 0.28 13.97 12.14
N ASP A 590 -0.79 13.81 12.91
CA ASP A 590 -0.87 14.25 14.32
C ASP A 590 0.02 13.41 15.24
N GLU A 591 0.20 12.14 14.96
CA GLU A 591 1.23 11.32 15.63
C GLU A 591 2.66 11.82 15.36
N ASP A 592 2.88 12.55 14.26
CA ASP A 592 4.19 13.12 13.90
C ASP A 592 4.40 14.56 14.43
N ASP A 593 3.34 15.35 14.72
CA ASP A 593 3.43 16.76 15.17
C ASP A 593 3.39 16.91 16.71
N ASP A 594 2.75 16.03 17.47
CA ASP A 594 2.70 16.08 18.94
C ASP A 594 4.07 15.86 19.62
N ASP A 595 5.08 15.41 18.88
CA ASP A 595 6.47 15.24 19.36
C ASP A 595 7.36 16.49 19.15
N LEU A 596 6.83 17.61 18.64
CA LEU A 596 7.62 18.82 18.27
C LEU A 596 7.34 20.06 19.12
N ASP A 597 6.65 19.94 20.26
CA ASP A 597 6.51 21.07 21.19
C ASP A 597 7.74 21.14 22.11
N PRO A 598 8.76 21.98 21.80
CA PRO A 598 9.85 22.25 22.74
C PRO A 598 9.27 23.16 23.81
N ALA A 599 9.17 22.68 25.05
CA ALA A 599 8.86 23.45 26.23
C ALA A 599 9.46 24.86 26.14
N GLU A 600 8.60 25.88 26.09
CA GLU A 600 9.02 27.26 26.26
C GLU A 600 9.87 27.38 27.55
N PRO A 601 11.04 27.97 27.48
CA PRO A 601 11.81 28.21 28.70
C PRO A 601 11.07 29.24 29.55
N ASP A 602 10.72 28.83 30.75
CA ASP A 602 10.13 29.63 31.84
C ASP A 602 11.03 30.84 32.16
N LEU A 603 10.75 32.00 31.57
CA LEU A 603 11.50 33.25 31.67
C LEU A 603 11.15 34.04 32.94
N ASP A 604 10.44 33.47 33.91
CA ASP A 604 9.96 34.18 35.11
C ASP A 604 10.69 33.83 36.44
N LYS A 605 11.94 33.40 36.38
CA LYS A 605 12.78 33.25 37.60
C LYS A 605 14.12 33.96 37.48
N ALA A 606 14.13 35.27 37.22
CA ALA A 606 15.27 36.14 37.47
C ALA A 606 14.81 37.60 37.57
N ALA A 607 14.20 37.97 38.72
CA ALA A 607 14.18 39.31 39.26
C ALA A 607 14.19 39.20 40.78
#